data_95071a272e2a95ae9cc597b9bd289fa9
#
_entry.id   95071a272e2a95ae9cc597b9bd289fa9
#
_cell.length_a   1.000
_cell.length_b   1.000
_cell.length_c   1.000
_cell.angle_alpha   90.00
_cell.angle_beta   90.00
_cell.angle_gamma   90.00
#
_symmetry.space_group_name_H-M   'P 1'
#
loop_
_entity.id
_entity.type
_entity.pdbx_description
1 polymer ?
#
loop_
_entity_poly.entity_id
_entity_poly.type
_entity_poly.pdbx_seq_one_letter_code
_entity_poly.pdbx_strand_id
1 'polypeptide(L)'
;MGTFVLNVCLRHPAVLAQDLATLDVLSGGRLEIGLGAGWNKPEHDAIGIPFEPVGVRIKRLTEAITILKGCFAEGPFSFSGEHYIITGHDGAPKPAQRPHPPIFLGGGGKRLLTLAAREAQIIGLAPRLVQGDAPRVDARSLTAAATEEKIRWIREAAGDRFGELELNTYPTGGPTVVTDDPRAEARRRADRIREQTGVELTVEEILDSPHVFIGSIKDLARKFADLRERFGISSFLIDDLDALAPVVEELAGQ
;
A
#
# COMPACT_ATOMS: atom_id res chain seq x y z
N MET A 1 13.89 3.76 -4.23
CA MET A 1 13.23 3.29 -5.48
C MET A 1 12.27 2.18 -5.10
N GLY A 2 10.99 2.27 -5.48
CA GLY A 2 9.99 1.27 -5.05
C GLY A 2 8.96 0.94 -6.12
N THR A 3 8.32 -0.21 -5.98
CA THR A 3 7.15 -0.58 -6.80
C THR A 3 5.86 -0.33 -6.02
N PHE A 4 4.80 0.22 -6.70
CA PHE A 4 3.54 0.56 -6.03
C PHE A 4 2.34 0.11 -6.87
N VAL A 5 1.96 -1.15 -6.81
CA VAL A 5 2.61 -2.36 -6.31
C VAL A 5 2.61 -3.43 -7.41
N LEU A 6 3.48 -4.43 -7.34
CA LEU A 6 3.50 -5.55 -8.28
C LEU A 6 2.39 -6.55 -7.96
N ASN A 7 1.58 -6.89 -8.96
CA ASN A 7 0.56 -7.93 -8.83
C ASN A 7 1.22 -9.32 -8.93
N VAL A 8 1.30 -10.04 -7.81
CA VAL A 8 1.94 -11.37 -7.75
C VAL A 8 1.24 -12.45 -8.57
N CYS A 9 -0.02 -12.22 -8.96
CA CYS A 9 -0.76 -13.18 -9.80
C CYS A 9 -0.29 -13.19 -11.27
N LEU A 10 0.48 -12.18 -11.69
CA LEU A 10 0.94 -12.01 -13.07
C LEU A 10 2.32 -12.60 -13.34
N ARG A 11 3.06 -13.04 -12.32
CA ARG A 11 4.41 -13.58 -12.44
C ARG A 11 4.66 -14.73 -11.47
N HIS A 12 5.50 -15.67 -11.90
CA HIS A 12 5.98 -16.72 -11.00
C HIS A 12 6.93 -16.10 -9.96
N PRO A 13 6.74 -16.35 -8.65
CA PRO A 13 7.48 -15.65 -7.59
C PRO A 13 8.99 -15.88 -7.62
N ALA A 14 9.49 -17.04 -8.06
CA ALA A 14 10.92 -17.27 -8.17
C ALA A 14 11.56 -16.43 -9.31
N VAL A 15 10.85 -16.23 -10.43
CA VAL A 15 11.29 -15.32 -11.50
C VAL A 15 11.27 -13.87 -11.01
N LEU A 16 10.21 -13.49 -10.32
CA LEU A 16 10.09 -12.15 -9.73
C LEU A 16 11.23 -11.89 -8.72
N ALA A 17 11.63 -12.89 -7.93
CA ALA A 17 12.74 -12.77 -6.98
C ALA A 17 14.06 -12.43 -7.69
N GLN A 18 14.36 -13.07 -8.82
CA GLN A 18 15.58 -12.79 -9.60
C GLN A 18 15.57 -11.37 -10.18
N ASP A 19 14.42 -10.93 -10.73
CA ASP A 19 14.25 -9.57 -11.25
C ASP A 19 14.51 -8.54 -10.14
N LEU A 20 13.89 -8.74 -8.98
CA LEU A 20 13.99 -7.81 -7.84
C LEU A 20 15.40 -7.80 -7.23
N ALA A 21 16.04 -8.96 -7.09
CA ALA A 21 17.42 -9.03 -6.61
C ALA A 21 18.37 -8.30 -7.55
N THR A 22 18.18 -8.47 -8.87
CA THR A 22 18.96 -7.76 -9.89
C THR A 22 18.77 -6.25 -9.77
N LEU A 23 17.54 -5.77 -9.64
CA LEU A 23 17.24 -4.35 -9.45
C LEU A 23 17.84 -3.80 -8.16
N ASP A 24 17.83 -4.57 -7.09
CA ASP A 24 18.42 -4.16 -5.82
C ASP A 24 19.95 -4.00 -5.94
N VAL A 25 20.62 -4.93 -6.56
CA VAL A 25 22.06 -4.81 -6.85
C VAL A 25 22.36 -3.60 -7.73
N LEU A 26 21.63 -3.43 -8.85
CA LEU A 26 21.83 -2.32 -9.78
C LEU A 26 21.54 -0.95 -9.13
N SER A 27 20.60 -0.90 -8.22
CA SER A 27 20.28 0.34 -7.48
C SER A 27 21.25 0.63 -6.33
N GLY A 28 22.18 -0.29 -6.01
CA GLY A 28 23.06 -0.16 -4.85
C GLY A 28 22.31 -0.28 -3.52
N GLY A 29 21.35 -1.21 -3.42
CA GLY A 29 20.60 -1.47 -2.19
C GLY A 29 19.55 -0.41 -1.85
N ARG A 30 18.91 0.19 -2.86
CA ARG A 30 17.88 1.24 -2.68
C ARG A 30 16.47 0.80 -3.09
N LEU A 31 16.27 -0.51 -3.32
CA LEU A 31 14.97 -1.04 -3.72
C LEU A 31 14.06 -1.23 -2.50
N GLU A 32 12.78 -0.88 -2.66
CA GLU A 32 11.64 -1.29 -1.83
C GLU A 32 10.69 -2.13 -2.68
N ILE A 33 10.26 -3.26 -2.15
CA ILE A 33 9.44 -4.23 -2.90
C ILE A 33 7.98 -4.09 -2.52
N GLY A 34 7.21 -3.35 -3.32
CA GLY A 34 5.76 -3.28 -3.17
C GLY A 34 5.06 -4.45 -3.86
N LEU A 35 4.30 -5.25 -3.09
CA LEU A 35 3.57 -6.41 -3.57
C LEU A 35 2.07 -6.28 -3.27
N GLY A 36 1.26 -6.82 -4.16
CA GLY A 36 -0.19 -6.85 -4.02
C GLY A 36 -0.82 -8.13 -4.58
N ALA A 37 -2.01 -8.45 -4.09
CA ALA A 37 -2.80 -9.59 -4.55
C ALA A 37 -3.55 -9.34 -5.87
N GLY A 38 -3.39 -8.16 -6.47
CA GLY A 38 -4.19 -7.72 -7.62
C GLY A 38 -5.61 -7.29 -7.21
N TRP A 39 -6.15 -6.29 -7.91
CA TRP A 39 -7.49 -5.76 -7.63
C TRP A 39 -8.27 -5.46 -8.91
N ASN A 40 -7.58 -5.26 -10.03
CA ASN A 40 -8.13 -4.81 -11.30
C ASN A 40 -8.48 -6.01 -12.19
N LYS A 41 -9.75 -6.46 -12.14
CA LYS A 41 -10.22 -7.56 -12.98
C LYS A 41 -10.07 -7.30 -14.49
N PRO A 42 -10.41 -6.10 -15.01
CA PRO A 42 -10.19 -5.78 -16.42
C PRO A 42 -8.77 -5.98 -16.92
N GLU A 43 -7.75 -5.71 -16.08
CA GLU A 43 -6.35 -5.96 -16.42
C GLU A 43 -6.09 -7.46 -16.64
N HIS A 44 -6.58 -8.30 -15.73
CA HIS A 44 -6.49 -9.76 -15.86
C HIS A 44 -7.19 -10.29 -17.10
N ASP A 45 -8.41 -9.81 -17.36
CA ASP A 45 -9.20 -10.21 -18.53
C ASP A 45 -8.49 -9.84 -19.83
N ALA A 46 -7.88 -8.64 -19.90
CA ALA A 46 -7.19 -8.14 -21.09
C ALA A 46 -5.97 -8.97 -21.50
N ILE A 47 -5.31 -9.62 -20.54
CA ILE A 47 -4.11 -10.43 -20.77
C ILE A 47 -4.37 -11.94 -20.65
N GLY A 48 -5.63 -12.35 -20.47
CA GLY A 48 -6.04 -13.76 -20.42
C GLY A 48 -5.62 -14.51 -19.15
N ILE A 49 -5.32 -13.81 -18.05
CA ILE A 49 -4.97 -14.43 -16.78
C ILE A 49 -6.22 -14.47 -15.87
N PRO A 50 -6.60 -15.63 -15.32
CA PRO A 50 -7.77 -15.75 -14.47
C PRO A 50 -7.74 -14.80 -13.27
N PHE A 51 -8.84 -14.07 -13.04
CA PHE A 51 -9.04 -13.27 -11.84
C PHE A 51 -9.69 -14.12 -10.75
N GLU A 52 -8.88 -14.80 -9.98
CA GLU A 52 -9.33 -15.72 -8.93
C GLU A 52 -10.03 -14.99 -7.77
N PRO A 53 -10.84 -15.70 -6.96
CA PRO A 53 -11.44 -15.13 -5.76
C PRO A 53 -10.37 -14.50 -4.84
N VAL A 54 -10.72 -13.39 -4.15
CA VAL A 54 -9.79 -12.62 -3.30
C VAL A 54 -9.05 -13.48 -2.27
N GLY A 55 -9.74 -14.52 -1.74
CA GLY A 55 -9.14 -15.45 -0.80
C GLY A 55 -7.97 -16.25 -1.38
N VAL A 56 -8.11 -16.69 -2.64
CA VAL A 56 -7.07 -17.42 -3.39
C VAL A 56 -5.90 -16.47 -3.71
N ARG A 57 -6.19 -15.27 -4.19
CA ARG A 57 -5.18 -14.27 -4.51
C ARG A 57 -4.33 -13.84 -3.28
N ILE A 58 -4.96 -13.74 -2.10
CA ILE A 58 -4.23 -13.49 -0.84
C ILE A 58 -3.37 -14.70 -0.45
N LYS A 59 -3.82 -15.94 -0.66
CA LYS A 59 -2.98 -17.13 -0.44
C LYS A 59 -1.77 -17.13 -1.36
N ARG A 60 -1.96 -16.84 -2.66
CA ARG A 60 -0.86 -16.69 -3.62
C ARG A 60 0.14 -15.63 -3.18
N LEU A 61 -0.34 -14.49 -2.68
CA LEU A 61 0.54 -13.43 -2.15
C LEU A 61 1.34 -13.92 -0.95
N THR A 62 0.71 -14.66 -0.03
CA THR A 62 1.40 -15.23 1.14
C THR A 62 2.52 -16.19 0.72
N GLU A 63 2.22 -17.11 -0.18
CA GLU A 63 3.23 -18.04 -0.70
C GLU A 63 4.34 -17.33 -1.49
N ALA A 64 3.97 -16.33 -2.30
CA ALA A 64 4.93 -15.53 -3.05
C ALA A 64 5.92 -14.80 -2.12
N ILE A 65 5.45 -14.19 -1.02
CA ILE A 65 6.33 -13.53 -0.04
C ILE A 65 7.31 -14.56 0.57
N THR A 66 6.84 -15.74 0.94
CA THR A 66 7.70 -16.81 1.47
C THR A 66 8.75 -17.23 0.45
N ILE A 67 8.34 -17.38 -0.81
CA ILE A 67 9.28 -17.78 -1.90
C ILE A 67 10.29 -16.67 -2.18
N LEU A 68 9.89 -15.40 -2.24
CA LEU A 68 10.82 -14.29 -2.42
C LEU A 68 11.88 -14.27 -1.30
N LYS A 69 11.44 -14.32 -0.03
CA LYS A 69 12.35 -14.35 1.12
C LYS A 69 13.30 -15.55 1.06
N GLY A 70 12.79 -16.73 0.67
CA GLY A 70 13.61 -17.93 0.50
C GLY A 70 14.62 -17.81 -0.63
N CYS A 71 14.25 -17.26 -1.77
CA CYS A 71 15.16 -17.03 -2.91
C CYS A 71 16.23 -15.95 -2.60
N PHE A 72 15.94 -14.99 -1.73
CA PHE A 72 16.89 -13.97 -1.30
C PHE A 72 17.91 -14.48 -0.26
N ALA A 73 17.56 -15.53 0.48
CA ALA A 73 18.47 -16.16 1.45
C ALA A 73 19.61 -16.91 0.74
N GLU A 74 20.69 -17.18 1.49
CA GLU A 74 21.84 -17.92 0.97
C GLU A 74 21.51 -19.41 0.77
N GLY A 75 22.00 -19.97 -0.32
CA GLY A 75 21.88 -21.40 -0.65
C GLY A 75 20.53 -21.79 -1.28
N PRO A 76 20.40 -23.10 -1.61
CA PRO A 76 19.20 -23.63 -2.25
C PRO A 76 17.96 -23.57 -1.34
N PHE A 77 16.85 -23.13 -1.92
CA PHE A 77 15.56 -23.04 -1.25
C PHE A 77 14.54 -24.00 -1.88
N SER A 78 13.74 -24.66 -1.03
CA SER A 78 12.63 -25.50 -1.47
C SER A 78 11.35 -25.08 -0.74
N PHE A 79 10.24 -25.11 -1.45
CA PHE A 79 8.92 -24.75 -0.94
C PHE A 79 7.85 -25.63 -1.60
N SER A 80 6.86 -26.07 -0.83
CA SER A 80 5.70 -26.81 -1.33
C SER A 80 4.44 -26.20 -0.72
N GLY A 81 3.72 -25.42 -1.53
CA GLY A 81 2.46 -24.76 -1.16
C GLY A 81 1.27 -25.26 -1.95
N GLU A 82 0.15 -24.59 -1.80
CA GLU A 82 -1.09 -24.87 -2.55
C GLU A 82 -0.97 -24.37 -4.01
N HIS A 83 -0.20 -23.32 -4.25
CA HIS A 83 -0.13 -22.63 -5.53
C HIS A 83 1.24 -22.72 -6.22
N TYR A 84 2.31 -22.93 -5.45
CA TYR A 84 3.68 -22.96 -5.99
C TYR A 84 4.48 -24.11 -5.39
N ILE A 85 5.37 -24.67 -6.21
CA ILE A 85 6.34 -25.67 -5.79
C ILE A 85 7.71 -25.22 -6.28
N ILE A 86 8.70 -25.15 -5.38
CA ILE A 86 10.10 -24.82 -5.64
C ILE A 86 10.94 -26.00 -5.16
N THR A 87 11.89 -26.44 -5.97
CA THR A 87 12.76 -27.57 -5.64
C THR A 87 14.22 -27.19 -5.81
N GLY A 88 14.96 -27.05 -4.71
CA GLY A 88 16.38 -26.81 -4.69
C GLY A 88 16.85 -25.58 -5.49
N HIS A 89 16.00 -24.55 -5.61
CA HIS A 89 16.33 -23.35 -6.39
C HIS A 89 17.29 -22.44 -5.62
N ASP A 90 18.47 -22.22 -6.16
CA ASP A 90 19.41 -21.22 -5.65
C ASP A 90 19.30 -19.98 -6.54
N GLY A 91 18.49 -19.02 -6.10
CA GLY A 91 18.26 -17.77 -6.84
C GLY A 91 19.52 -16.90 -6.89
N ALA A 92 19.90 -16.50 -8.09
CA ALA A 92 21.02 -15.59 -8.33
C ALA A 92 20.58 -14.46 -9.30
N PRO A 93 21.04 -13.20 -9.07
CA PRO A 93 21.88 -12.75 -7.95
C PRO A 93 21.14 -12.73 -6.62
N LYS A 94 21.87 -12.65 -5.50
CA LYS A 94 21.28 -12.29 -4.22
C LYS A 94 21.16 -10.77 -4.12
N PRO A 95 20.14 -10.22 -3.45
CA PRO A 95 20.00 -8.78 -3.28
C PRO A 95 21.17 -8.18 -2.48
N ALA A 96 21.45 -6.89 -2.69
CA ALA A 96 22.47 -6.16 -1.92
C ALA A 96 22.03 -5.94 -0.47
N GLN A 97 20.72 -5.70 -0.26
CA GLN A 97 20.14 -5.51 1.08
C GLN A 97 19.99 -6.83 1.83
N ARG A 98 20.19 -6.81 3.14
CA ARG A 98 20.08 -7.98 4.04
C ARG A 98 19.06 -7.73 5.15
N PRO A 99 18.23 -8.71 5.50
CA PRO A 99 18.10 -10.06 4.91
C PRO A 99 17.46 -10.03 3.51
N HIS A 100 16.78 -8.99 3.15
CA HIS A 100 16.16 -8.71 1.84
C HIS A 100 15.76 -7.22 1.76
N PRO A 101 15.49 -6.68 0.56
CA PRO A 101 14.89 -5.35 0.42
C PRO A 101 13.60 -5.22 1.23
N PRO A 102 13.28 -4.04 1.82
CA PRO A 102 12.04 -3.83 2.53
C PRO A 102 10.82 -4.19 1.68
N ILE A 103 9.88 -4.91 2.28
CA ILE A 103 8.63 -5.30 1.64
C ILE A 103 7.54 -4.32 2.03
N PHE A 104 6.90 -3.73 1.01
CA PHE A 104 5.69 -2.92 1.16
C PHE A 104 4.47 -3.78 0.82
N LEU A 105 3.48 -3.82 1.69
CA LEU A 105 2.17 -4.41 1.43
C LEU A 105 1.08 -3.38 1.74
N GLY A 106 0.15 -3.17 0.81
CA GLY A 106 -0.93 -2.21 0.99
C GLY A 106 -2.31 -2.83 0.84
N GLY A 107 -3.27 -2.27 1.56
CA GLY A 107 -4.67 -2.66 1.43
C GLY A 107 -5.61 -2.04 2.46
N GLY A 108 -6.90 -2.33 2.30
CA GLY A 108 -7.96 -1.79 3.17
C GLY A 108 -8.71 -2.84 3.99
N GLY A 109 -8.47 -4.14 3.73
CA GLY A 109 -9.18 -5.24 4.40
C GLY A 109 -8.36 -5.91 5.50
N LYS A 110 -9.03 -6.34 6.58
CA LYS A 110 -8.40 -6.93 7.78
C LYS A 110 -7.43 -8.06 7.43
N ARG A 111 -7.84 -9.00 6.55
CA ARG A 111 -7.01 -10.17 6.20
C ARG A 111 -5.68 -9.77 5.58
N LEU A 112 -5.68 -8.80 4.65
CA LEU A 112 -4.45 -8.33 4.01
C LEU A 112 -3.59 -7.51 4.97
N LEU A 113 -4.19 -6.64 5.77
CA LEU A 113 -3.45 -5.87 6.78
C LEU A 113 -2.85 -6.75 7.89
N THR A 114 -3.53 -7.84 8.27
CA THR A 114 -2.97 -8.86 9.18
C THR A 114 -1.74 -9.56 8.58
N LEU A 115 -1.79 -9.90 7.28
CA LEU A 115 -0.63 -10.45 6.56
C LEU A 115 0.50 -9.42 6.51
N ALA A 116 0.19 -8.18 6.13
CA ALA A 116 1.16 -7.09 6.07
C ALA A 116 1.86 -6.85 7.42
N ALA A 117 1.10 -6.84 8.52
CA ALA A 117 1.62 -6.67 9.86
C ALA A 117 2.65 -7.74 10.26
N ARG A 118 2.55 -8.94 9.70
CA ARG A 118 3.46 -10.07 9.99
C ARG A 118 4.66 -10.12 9.06
N GLU A 119 4.50 -9.74 7.81
CA GLU A 119 5.45 -10.03 6.73
C GLU A 119 6.18 -8.81 6.18
N ALA A 120 5.57 -7.61 6.26
CA ALA A 120 6.10 -6.40 5.65
C ALA A 120 6.88 -5.52 6.63
N GLN A 121 7.69 -4.60 6.12
CA GLN A 121 8.33 -3.51 6.83
C GLN A 121 7.54 -2.21 6.66
N ILE A 122 6.87 -2.05 5.51
CA ILE A 122 6.08 -0.86 5.17
C ILE A 122 4.65 -1.29 4.89
N ILE A 123 3.68 -0.63 5.52
CA ILE A 123 2.25 -0.95 5.35
C ILE A 123 1.50 0.24 4.77
N GLY A 124 1.00 0.08 3.54
CA GLY A 124 0.15 1.06 2.88
C GLY A 124 -1.30 0.94 3.34
N LEU A 125 -1.78 1.98 4.02
CA LEU A 125 -3.17 2.10 4.40
C LEU A 125 -3.99 2.54 3.19
N ALA A 126 -4.94 1.72 2.77
CA ALA A 126 -5.85 2.01 1.67
C ALA A 126 -7.31 1.94 2.12
N PRO A 127 -8.24 2.60 1.43
CA PRO A 127 -9.64 2.31 1.61
C PRO A 127 -9.98 0.89 1.12
N ARG A 128 -11.05 0.32 1.64
CA ARG A 128 -11.57 -0.97 1.15
C ARG A 128 -12.13 -0.80 -0.26
N LEU A 129 -11.99 -1.86 -1.05
CA LEU A 129 -12.65 -1.95 -2.34
C LEU A 129 -13.91 -2.82 -2.23
N VAL A 130 -15.02 -2.29 -2.74
CA VAL A 130 -16.22 -3.06 -3.01
C VAL A 130 -15.99 -3.79 -4.32
N GLN A 131 -16.04 -5.12 -4.28
CA GLN A 131 -15.83 -5.97 -5.46
C GLN A 131 -17.06 -5.92 -6.37
N GLY A 132 -16.81 -5.97 -7.66
CA GLY A 132 -17.80 -5.96 -8.73
C GLY A 132 -17.10 -6.03 -10.08
N ASP A 133 -17.82 -5.84 -11.17
CA ASP A 133 -17.24 -5.79 -12.53
C ASP A 133 -16.21 -4.66 -12.65
N ALA A 134 -16.47 -3.53 -11.99
CA ALA A 134 -15.51 -2.47 -11.77
C ALA A 134 -15.36 -2.24 -10.25
N PRO A 135 -14.19 -2.52 -9.66
CA PRO A 135 -13.95 -2.29 -8.24
C PRO A 135 -14.11 -0.81 -7.90
N ARG A 136 -14.84 -0.52 -6.83
CA ARG A 136 -15.07 0.85 -6.32
C ARG A 136 -14.56 0.99 -4.91
N VAL A 137 -14.13 2.19 -4.56
CA VAL A 137 -13.76 2.53 -3.18
C VAL A 137 -15.01 2.52 -2.30
N ASP A 138 -14.96 1.80 -1.18
CA ASP A 138 -15.91 1.96 -0.08
C ASP A 138 -15.69 3.33 0.57
N ALA A 139 -16.57 4.28 0.29
CA ALA A 139 -16.43 5.65 0.75
C ALA A 139 -16.35 5.78 2.28
N ARG A 140 -17.05 4.95 3.04
CA ARG A 140 -16.95 4.93 4.51
C ARG A 140 -15.55 4.52 4.99
N SER A 141 -14.82 3.77 4.18
CA SER A 141 -13.45 3.35 4.46
C SER A 141 -12.39 4.44 4.29
N LEU A 142 -12.77 5.62 3.77
CA LEU A 142 -11.91 6.81 3.66
C LEU A 142 -11.76 7.57 4.98
N THR A 143 -12.66 7.40 5.94
CA THR A 143 -12.71 8.20 7.17
C THR A 143 -11.52 7.92 8.11
N ALA A 144 -11.21 8.89 8.96
CA ALA A 144 -10.23 8.77 10.04
C ALA A 144 -10.57 7.59 10.97
N ALA A 145 -11.83 7.44 11.36
CA ALA A 145 -12.29 6.33 12.20
C ALA A 145 -12.04 4.95 11.55
N ALA A 146 -12.26 4.82 10.23
CA ALA A 146 -11.94 3.59 9.51
C ALA A 146 -10.43 3.33 9.44
N THR A 147 -9.61 4.37 9.42
CA THR A 147 -8.15 4.25 9.46
C THR A 147 -7.67 3.83 10.84
N GLU A 148 -8.24 4.38 11.92
CA GLU A 148 -7.96 3.94 13.29
C GLU A 148 -8.26 2.45 13.49
N GLU A 149 -9.38 1.98 12.93
CA GLU A 149 -9.74 0.56 12.98
C GLU A 149 -8.69 -0.30 12.25
N LYS A 150 -8.22 0.10 11.07
CA LYS A 150 -7.17 -0.59 10.32
C LYS A 150 -5.86 -0.65 11.11
N ILE A 151 -5.45 0.46 11.71
CA ILE A 151 -4.23 0.52 12.54
C ILE A 151 -4.36 -0.38 13.76
N ARG A 152 -5.53 -0.47 14.39
CA ARG A 152 -5.78 -1.43 15.47
C ARG A 152 -5.57 -2.87 15.01
N TRP A 153 -6.09 -3.27 13.84
CA TRP A 153 -5.86 -4.61 13.29
C TRP A 153 -4.38 -4.89 13.04
N ILE A 154 -3.64 -3.89 12.52
CA ILE A 154 -2.19 -4.00 12.30
C ILE A 154 -1.47 -4.18 13.63
N ARG A 155 -1.78 -3.36 14.65
CA ARG A 155 -1.16 -3.43 15.98
C ARG A 155 -1.42 -4.77 16.65
N GLU A 156 -2.66 -5.25 16.64
CA GLU A 156 -3.04 -6.57 17.17
C GLU A 156 -2.29 -7.72 16.49
N ALA A 157 -2.07 -7.63 15.17
CA ALA A 157 -1.42 -8.70 14.40
C ALA A 157 0.11 -8.64 14.47
N ALA A 158 0.70 -7.45 14.63
CA ALA A 158 2.14 -7.24 14.73
C ALA A 158 2.70 -7.51 16.13
N GLY A 159 1.89 -7.29 17.18
CA GLY A 159 2.38 -7.40 18.57
C GLY A 159 3.56 -6.46 18.82
N ASP A 160 4.62 -6.96 19.41
CA ASP A 160 5.83 -6.19 19.77
C ASP A 160 6.52 -5.58 18.54
N ARG A 161 6.33 -6.17 17.38
CA ARG A 161 6.90 -5.70 16.10
C ARG A 161 6.26 -4.40 15.59
N PHE A 162 5.13 -3.96 16.16
CA PHE A 162 4.40 -2.77 15.67
C PHE A 162 5.27 -1.51 15.61
N GLY A 163 6.17 -1.32 16.56
CA GLY A 163 7.09 -0.18 16.62
C GLY A 163 8.15 -0.15 15.50
N GLU A 164 8.34 -1.26 14.79
CA GLU A 164 9.30 -1.39 13.68
C GLU A 164 8.63 -1.15 12.31
N LEU A 165 7.29 -1.00 12.28
CA LEU A 165 6.54 -0.83 11.05
C LEU A 165 6.47 0.63 10.61
N GLU A 166 6.76 0.89 9.35
CA GLU A 166 6.43 2.15 8.70
C GLU A 166 5.00 2.11 8.18
N LEU A 167 4.17 3.07 8.60
CA LEU A 167 2.83 3.24 8.07
C LEU A 167 2.82 4.30 6.98
N ASN A 168 2.27 3.93 5.83
CA ASN A 168 2.15 4.79 4.66
C ASN A 168 0.69 5.07 4.31
N THR A 169 0.41 6.25 3.78
CA THR A 169 -0.86 6.58 3.14
C THR A 169 -0.65 7.35 1.83
N TYR A 170 -1.71 7.44 1.03
CA TYR A 170 -1.68 8.11 -0.27
C TYR A 170 -3.08 8.64 -0.64
N PRO A 171 -3.17 9.62 -1.57
CA PRO A 171 -4.44 10.23 -1.94
C PRO A 171 -5.29 9.24 -2.76
N THR A 172 -6.30 8.64 -2.12
CA THR A 172 -7.25 7.71 -2.74
C THR A 172 -8.67 8.26 -2.77
N GLY A 173 -8.93 9.31 -2.02
CA GLY A 173 -10.20 10.05 -2.05
C GLY A 173 -10.28 11.11 -3.16
N GLY A 174 -9.43 11.02 -4.18
CA GLY A 174 -9.26 11.96 -5.30
C GLY A 174 -7.92 12.70 -5.24
N PRO A 175 -7.56 13.48 -6.27
CA PRO A 175 -6.25 14.13 -6.36
C PRO A 175 -6.00 15.11 -5.21
N THR A 176 -4.73 15.37 -4.94
CA THR A 176 -4.32 16.44 -4.05
C THR A 176 -4.75 17.80 -4.62
N VAL A 177 -5.26 18.68 -3.77
CA VAL A 177 -5.70 20.02 -4.17
C VAL A 177 -5.14 21.07 -3.22
N VAL A 178 -4.22 21.89 -3.73
CA VAL A 178 -3.73 23.08 -3.02
C VAL A 178 -4.72 24.21 -3.24
N THR A 179 -5.31 24.73 -2.16
CA THR A 179 -6.35 25.77 -2.21
C THR A 179 -6.45 26.55 -0.91
N ASP A 180 -6.84 27.82 -1.00
CA ASP A 180 -7.14 28.68 0.15
C ASP A 180 -8.59 28.49 0.67
N ASP A 181 -9.43 27.75 -0.07
CA ASP A 181 -10.79 27.39 0.38
C ASP A 181 -10.95 25.85 0.42
N PRO A 182 -10.34 25.18 1.42
CA PRO A 182 -10.42 23.74 1.56
C PRO A 182 -11.86 23.24 1.84
N ARG A 183 -12.69 24.06 2.49
CA ARG A 183 -14.08 23.67 2.79
C ARG A 183 -14.95 23.59 1.56
N ALA A 184 -14.79 24.52 0.60
CA ALA A 184 -15.51 24.47 -0.67
C ALA A 184 -15.12 23.25 -1.49
N GLU A 185 -13.80 22.92 -1.56
CA GLU A 185 -13.34 21.73 -2.25
C GLU A 185 -13.80 20.44 -1.57
N ALA A 186 -13.72 20.36 -0.25
CA ALA A 186 -14.23 19.22 0.51
C ALA A 186 -15.73 18.99 0.31
N ARG A 187 -16.52 20.06 0.20
CA ARG A 187 -17.96 19.97 -0.12
C ARG A 187 -18.19 19.40 -1.51
N ARG A 188 -17.48 19.93 -2.53
CA ARG A 188 -17.54 19.37 -3.90
C ARG A 188 -17.19 17.89 -3.93
N ARG A 189 -16.20 17.47 -3.14
CA ARG A 189 -15.78 16.07 -3.04
C ARG A 189 -16.80 15.20 -2.35
N ALA A 190 -17.41 15.67 -1.25
CA ALA A 190 -18.49 14.99 -0.55
C ALA A 190 -19.72 14.79 -1.47
N ASP A 191 -20.11 15.82 -2.22
CA ASP A 191 -21.20 15.75 -3.19
C ASP A 191 -20.93 14.73 -4.30
N ARG A 192 -19.72 14.73 -4.86
CA ARG A 192 -19.31 13.74 -5.87
C ARG A 192 -19.32 12.30 -5.32
N ILE A 193 -18.84 12.08 -4.10
CA ILE A 193 -18.88 10.77 -3.44
C ILE A 193 -20.34 10.33 -3.25
N ARG A 194 -21.21 11.21 -2.80
CA ARG A 194 -22.64 10.92 -2.63
C ARG A 194 -23.30 10.54 -3.96
N GLU A 195 -23.03 11.28 -5.03
CA GLU A 195 -23.57 10.99 -6.37
C GLU A 195 -23.12 9.63 -6.90
N GLN A 196 -21.85 9.28 -6.69
CA GLN A 196 -21.26 8.04 -7.21
C GLN A 196 -21.57 6.80 -6.37
N THR A 197 -21.75 6.95 -5.06
CA THR A 197 -21.81 5.83 -4.12
C THR A 197 -23.07 5.78 -3.27
N GLY A 198 -23.85 6.86 -3.22
CA GLY A 198 -24.98 7.02 -2.29
C GLY A 198 -24.56 7.23 -0.84
N VAL A 199 -23.25 7.32 -0.55
CA VAL A 199 -22.72 7.51 0.80
C VAL A 199 -22.55 9.01 1.08
N GLU A 200 -23.12 9.46 2.18
CA GLU A 200 -22.92 10.83 2.67
C GLU A 200 -21.71 10.87 3.61
N LEU A 201 -20.77 11.76 3.30
CA LEU A 201 -19.66 12.15 4.16
C LEU A 201 -19.75 13.65 4.43
N THR A 202 -19.48 14.07 5.65
CA THR A 202 -19.42 15.50 5.99
C THR A 202 -18.15 16.16 5.46
N VAL A 203 -18.15 17.49 5.38
CA VAL A 203 -16.96 18.27 5.02
C VAL A 203 -15.82 17.98 6.00
N GLU A 204 -16.14 17.83 7.27
CA GLU A 204 -15.20 17.51 8.34
C GLU A 204 -14.59 16.11 8.14
N GLU A 205 -15.41 15.10 7.85
CA GLU A 205 -14.91 13.74 7.56
C GLU A 205 -13.99 13.70 6.33
N ILE A 206 -14.29 14.52 5.31
CA ILE A 206 -13.42 14.64 4.12
C ILE A 206 -12.08 15.30 4.50
N LEU A 207 -12.12 16.42 5.22
CA LEU A 207 -10.92 17.14 5.60
C LEU A 207 -10.06 16.37 6.62
N ASP A 208 -10.69 15.60 7.53
CA ASP A 208 -9.98 14.76 8.52
C ASP A 208 -9.48 13.42 7.94
N SER A 209 -9.92 13.06 6.74
CA SER A 209 -9.55 11.79 6.13
C SER A 209 -8.03 11.68 5.88
N PRO A 210 -7.36 10.59 6.32
CA PRO A 210 -5.96 10.33 5.99
C PRO A 210 -5.70 10.06 4.49
N HIS A 211 -6.73 9.92 3.69
CA HIS A 211 -6.68 9.60 2.26
C HIS A 211 -7.06 10.78 1.36
N VAL A 212 -7.24 11.98 1.93
CA VAL A 212 -7.64 13.20 1.21
C VAL A 212 -6.70 14.33 1.56
N PHE A 213 -6.03 14.89 0.55
CA PHE A 213 -5.07 15.99 0.71
C PHE A 213 -5.63 17.25 0.05
N ILE A 214 -6.29 18.11 0.86
CA ILE A 214 -6.91 19.37 0.45
C ILE A 214 -6.54 20.44 1.47
N GLY A 215 -6.04 21.59 1.01
CA GLY A 215 -5.74 22.73 1.86
C GLY A 215 -4.70 23.64 1.25
N SER A 216 -4.40 24.75 1.95
CA SER A 216 -3.21 25.55 1.67
C SER A 216 -1.93 24.74 1.98
N ILE A 217 -0.77 25.22 1.55
CA ILE A 217 0.52 24.60 1.88
C ILE A 217 0.66 24.38 3.40
N LYS A 218 0.30 25.39 4.20
CA LYS A 218 0.35 25.30 5.67
C LYS A 218 -0.65 24.30 6.24
N ASP A 219 -1.85 24.19 5.66
CA ASP A 219 -2.84 23.22 6.11
C ASP A 219 -2.39 21.80 5.79
N LEU A 220 -1.78 21.56 4.62
CA LEU A 220 -1.25 20.27 4.24
C LEU A 220 -0.04 19.87 5.09
N ALA A 221 0.88 20.80 5.37
CA ALA A 221 2.01 20.55 6.27
C ALA A 221 1.52 20.17 7.68
N ARG A 222 0.58 20.94 8.23
CA ARG A 222 -0.06 20.62 9.53
C ARG A 222 -0.74 19.26 9.48
N LYS A 223 -1.50 18.99 8.43
CA LYS A 223 -2.18 17.70 8.26
C LYS A 223 -1.21 16.52 8.28
N PHE A 224 -0.10 16.59 7.58
CA PHE A 224 0.88 15.51 7.57
C PHE A 224 1.54 15.32 8.96
N ALA A 225 1.82 16.40 9.67
CA ALA A 225 2.27 16.32 11.06
C ALA A 225 1.21 15.67 11.98
N ASP A 226 -0.06 16.09 11.88
CA ASP A 226 -1.17 15.52 12.65
C ASP A 226 -1.38 14.03 12.35
N LEU A 227 -1.26 13.61 11.08
CA LEU A 227 -1.36 12.20 10.70
C LEU A 227 -0.23 11.35 11.30
N ARG A 228 0.97 11.92 11.40
CA ARG A 228 2.10 11.28 12.08
C ARG A 228 1.84 11.15 13.59
N GLU A 229 1.37 12.20 14.24
CA GLU A 229 1.12 12.22 15.68
C GLU A 229 -0.05 11.30 16.07
N ARG A 230 -1.19 11.38 15.36
CA ARG A 230 -2.42 10.65 15.69
C ARG A 230 -2.37 9.19 15.30
N PHE A 231 -1.80 8.88 14.16
CA PHE A 231 -1.89 7.56 13.53
C PHE A 231 -0.55 6.84 13.40
N GLY A 232 0.57 7.53 13.66
CA GLY A 232 1.91 7.00 13.40
C GLY A 232 2.23 6.86 11.90
N ILE A 233 1.47 7.55 11.03
CA ILE A 233 1.72 7.54 9.58
C ILE A 233 2.93 8.43 9.32
N SER A 234 4.05 7.85 8.93
CA SER A 234 5.33 8.54 8.73
C SER A 234 5.76 8.63 7.26
N SER A 235 5.05 7.94 6.38
CA SER A 235 5.35 7.89 4.95
C SER A 235 4.12 8.29 4.13
N PHE A 236 4.33 9.14 3.12
CA PHE A 236 3.28 9.64 2.25
C PHE A 236 3.69 9.46 0.79
N LEU A 237 2.89 8.71 0.04
CA LEU A 237 3.00 8.75 -1.40
C LEU A 237 2.18 9.95 -1.90
N ILE A 238 2.76 10.74 -2.79
CA ILE A 238 2.14 11.95 -3.33
C ILE A 238 1.91 11.81 -4.83
N ASP A 239 0.86 12.45 -5.33
CA ASP A 239 0.42 12.38 -6.72
C ASP A 239 0.83 13.61 -7.55
N ASP A 240 1.23 14.70 -6.88
CA ASP A 240 1.67 15.95 -7.53
C ASP A 240 2.92 16.49 -6.83
N LEU A 241 4.07 16.25 -7.45
CA LEU A 241 5.37 16.66 -6.91
C LEU A 241 5.53 18.18 -6.89
N ASP A 242 5.07 18.87 -7.93
CA ASP A 242 5.23 20.31 -8.05
C ASP A 242 4.34 21.06 -7.06
N ALA A 243 3.08 20.63 -6.94
CA ALA A 243 2.15 21.21 -5.99
C ALA A 243 2.56 20.99 -4.52
N LEU A 244 3.22 19.86 -4.21
CA LEU A 244 3.59 19.49 -2.84
C LEU A 244 5.05 19.79 -2.48
N ALA A 245 5.91 20.20 -3.42
CA ALA A 245 7.28 20.60 -3.11
C ALA A 245 7.37 21.64 -1.98
N PRO A 246 6.53 22.72 -1.94
CA PRO A 246 6.56 23.68 -0.84
C PRO A 246 6.14 23.07 0.52
N VAL A 247 5.27 22.04 0.52
CA VAL A 247 4.90 21.33 1.75
C VAL A 247 6.08 20.52 2.29
N VAL A 248 6.83 19.87 1.38
CA VAL A 248 8.05 19.13 1.73
C VAL A 248 9.10 20.07 2.31
N GLU A 249 9.28 21.26 1.71
CA GLU A 249 10.21 22.28 2.23
C GLU A 249 9.82 22.74 3.65
N GLU A 250 8.53 22.91 3.93
CA GLU A 250 8.05 23.32 5.27
C GLU A 250 8.24 22.23 6.33
N LEU A 251 8.20 20.95 5.92
CA LEU A 251 8.37 19.79 6.81
C LEU A 251 9.83 19.31 6.91
N ALA A 252 10.72 19.75 6.02
CA ALA A 252 12.10 19.29 5.99
C ALA A 252 12.84 19.67 7.27
N GLY A 253 13.36 18.66 7.97
CA GLY A 253 14.14 18.86 9.21
C GLY A 253 13.30 18.96 10.50
N GLN A 254 11.99 18.67 10.46
CA GLN A 254 11.12 18.60 11.64
C GLN A 254 10.99 17.17 12.20
#